data_942bfe61de1d77e9d891685719891bae
#
_entry.id   942bfe61de1d77e9d891685719891bae
#
_cell.length_a   1.000
_cell.length_b   1.000
_cell.length_c   1.000
_cell.angle_alpha   90.00
_cell.angle_beta   90.00
_cell.angle_gamma   90.00
#
_symmetry.space_group_name_H-M   'P 1'
#
loop_
_entity.id
_entity.type
_entity.pdbx_description
1 polymer ?
#
loop_
_entity_poly.entity_id
_entity_poly.type
_entity_poly.pdbx_seq_one_letter_code
_entity_poly.pdbx_strand_id
1 'polypeptide(L)'
;HDRVTTLAQRDETINRTTELDGQQIGDVELSARYQLNDVRPGRPIFVANARIKPPTGLSPYDVGYDEFGVATSLATGSGFWAVEGGVTMLYPSDPAVIFGSLSYLHNISRDINKDIGGAMVGRVEPGDAISGSLGFGLALNPRFSVSFGYSHSFIFPTKTQIGNTIQQSNSLQVGSLLMGWSYRLTDRMTLTNNFEFGVTSDAPDMRMVIAAPMSF
;
A
#
# COMPACT_ATOMS: atom_id res chain seq x y z
N HIS A 1 0.60 3.49 -20.36
CA HIS A 1 0.66 2.29 -21.22
C HIS A 1 1.49 1.23 -20.50
N ASP A 2 0.81 0.29 -19.87
CA ASP A 2 1.48 -0.87 -19.27
C ASP A 2 1.49 -2.00 -20.30
N ARG A 3 2.69 -2.45 -20.66
CA ARG A 3 2.85 -3.63 -21.48
C ARG A 3 2.95 -4.85 -20.61
N VAL A 4 1.98 -5.75 -20.73
CA VAL A 4 2.03 -7.05 -20.07
C VAL A 4 2.44 -8.09 -21.11
N THR A 5 3.58 -8.73 -20.88
CA THR A 5 4.02 -9.88 -21.66
C THR A 5 3.57 -11.14 -20.94
N THR A 6 2.60 -11.85 -21.48
CA THR A 6 2.12 -13.12 -20.92
C THR A 6 2.91 -14.28 -21.51
N LEU A 7 3.47 -15.10 -20.65
CA LEU A 7 4.15 -16.34 -21.02
C LEU A 7 3.19 -17.52 -21.03
N ALA A 8 3.35 -18.32 -22.04
CA ALA A 8 2.54 -19.41 -22.46
C ALA A 8 2.29 -20.53 -21.48
N GLN A 9 1.14 -21.14 -21.62
CA GLN A 9 0.85 -22.48 -21.16
C GLN A 9 1.28 -23.52 -22.19
N ARG A 10 1.87 -24.63 -21.71
CA ARG A 10 2.17 -25.86 -22.44
C ARG A 10 3.03 -25.72 -23.68
N ASP A 11 4.36 -25.85 -23.48
CA ASP A 11 5.40 -26.15 -24.48
C ASP A 11 5.44 -25.29 -25.78
N GLU A 12 4.58 -24.29 -25.92
CA GLU A 12 4.61 -23.32 -27.00
C GLU A 12 4.81 -21.93 -26.43
N THR A 13 5.93 -21.30 -26.71
CA THR A 13 6.22 -19.90 -26.36
C THR A 13 5.52 -18.99 -27.34
N ILE A 14 4.30 -18.55 -27.03
CA ILE A 14 3.62 -17.51 -27.80
C ILE A 14 4.01 -16.16 -27.17
N ASN A 15 4.90 -15.43 -27.82
CA ASN A 15 5.20 -14.04 -27.48
C ASN A 15 4.02 -13.15 -27.94
N ARG A 16 3.04 -12.97 -27.08
CA ARG A 16 1.93 -12.06 -27.31
C ARG A 16 2.11 -10.82 -26.43
N THR A 17 2.22 -9.65 -27.06
CA THR A 17 2.18 -8.37 -26.36
C THR A 17 0.72 -7.87 -26.41
N THR A 18 0.09 -7.73 -25.28
CA THR A 18 -1.25 -7.15 -25.15
C THR A 18 -1.11 -5.74 -24.56
N GLU A 19 -1.61 -4.73 -25.27
CA GLU A 19 -1.71 -3.38 -24.74
C GLU A 19 -3.05 -3.24 -24.02
N LEU A 20 -2.99 -2.88 -22.74
CA LEU A 20 -4.18 -2.66 -21.92
C LEU A 20 -4.34 -1.17 -21.69
N ASP A 21 -5.47 -0.63 -22.10
CA ASP A 21 -5.88 0.75 -21.80
C ASP A 21 -7.02 0.74 -20.78
N GLY A 22 -6.93 1.62 -19.78
CA GLY A 22 -7.97 1.81 -18.79
C GLY A 22 -7.93 3.22 -18.22
N GLN A 23 -9.04 3.93 -18.30
CA GLN A 23 -9.23 5.23 -17.65
C GLN A 23 -10.43 5.13 -16.71
N GLN A 24 -10.18 4.77 -15.47
CA GLN A 24 -11.19 4.74 -14.41
C GLN A 24 -10.61 5.24 -13.10
N ILE A 25 -11.48 5.73 -12.24
CA ILE A 25 -11.11 6.12 -10.88
C ILE A 25 -10.77 4.85 -10.12
N GLY A 26 -9.66 4.87 -9.36
CA GLY A 26 -9.27 3.79 -8.48
C GLY A 26 -10.15 3.68 -7.23
N ASP A 27 -9.74 2.83 -6.30
CA ASP A 27 -10.42 2.73 -5.00
C ASP A 27 -10.28 4.06 -4.25
N VAL A 28 -11.41 4.60 -3.79
CA VAL A 28 -11.44 5.78 -2.91
C VAL A 28 -11.07 5.35 -1.50
N GLU A 29 -10.25 6.13 -0.83
CA GLU A 29 -9.86 5.87 0.56
C GLU A 29 -10.31 7.03 1.45
N LEU A 30 -10.93 6.70 2.57
CA LEU A 30 -11.25 7.65 3.63
C LEU A 30 -10.39 7.34 4.85
N SER A 31 -9.67 8.34 5.34
CA SER A 31 -8.84 8.20 6.54
C SER A 31 -9.18 9.24 7.58
N ALA A 32 -9.08 8.85 8.84
CA ALA A 32 -9.24 9.71 10.01
C ALA A 32 -8.04 9.54 10.94
N ARG A 33 -7.65 10.64 11.58
CA ARG A 33 -6.59 10.64 12.59
C ARG A 33 -7.08 11.39 13.82
N TYR A 34 -6.80 10.82 14.97
CA TYR A 34 -7.20 11.40 16.24
C TYR A 34 -6.05 11.36 17.24
N GLN A 35 -5.68 12.52 17.78
CA GLN A 35 -4.64 12.60 18.81
C GLN A 35 -5.21 12.13 20.14
N LEU A 36 -4.56 11.11 20.74
CA LEU A 36 -5.05 10.45 21.95
C LEU A 36 -4.68 11.17 23.24
N ASN A 37 -3.62 11.98 23.22
CA ASN A 37 -3.12 12.64 24.42
C ASN A 37 -2.62 14.06 24.12
N ASP A 38 -2.60 14.90 25.14
CA ASP A 38 -2.07 16.26 25.04
C ASP A 38 -0.56 16.28 24.77
N VAL A 39 -0.12 17.26 24.01
CA VAL A 39 1.29 17.55 23.80
C VAL A 39 1.91 18.10 25.08
N ARG A 40 2.88 17.39 25.66
CA ARG A 40 3.59 17.81 26.86
C ARG A 40 5.10 17.62 26.64
N PRO A 41 5.93 18.54 27.12
CA PRO A 41 7.39 18.40 27.00
C PRO A 41 7.88 17.06 27.59
N GLY A 42 8.75 16.38 26.87
CA GLY A 42 9.36 15.12 27.31
C GLY A 42 8.42 13.91 27.32
N ARG A 43 7.24 14.01 26.72
CA ARG A 43 6.28 12.89 26.62
C ARG A 43 5.96 12.54 25.17
N PRO A 44 5.76 11.27 24.86
CA PRO A 44 5.33 10.86 23.53
C PRO A 44 3.87 11.32 23.26
N ILE A 45 3.62 11.63 22.00
CA ILE A 45 2.31 11.94 21.46
C ILE A 45 1.83 10.68 20.73
N PHE A 46 0.61 10.25 21.02
CA PHE A 46 -0.01 9.12 20.33
C PHE A 46 -1.16 9.61 19.46
N VAL A 47 -1.21 9.09 18.24
CA VAL A 47 -2.26 9.39 17.26
C VAL A 47 -2.88 8.07 16.82
N ALA A 48 -4.17 7.89 17.05
CA ALA A 48 -4.92 6.81 16.45
C ALA A 48 -5.18 7.13 14.97
N ASN A 49 -5.03 6.11 14.13
CA ASN A 49 -5.28 6.19 12.71
C ASN A 49 -6.36 5.17 12.35
N ALA A 50 -7.29 5.57 11.51
CA ALA A 50 -8.29 4.69 10.92
C ALA A 50 -8.39 4.97 9.43
N ARG A 51 -8.53 3.92 8.62
CA ARG A 51 -8.71 4.02 7.17
C ARG A 51 -9.73 2.99 6.71
N ILE A 52 -10.58 3.39 5.79
CA ILE A 52 -11.53 2.52 5.12
C ILE A 52 -11.39 2.70 3.61
N LYS A 53 -11.36 1.60 2.90
CA LYS A 53 -11.25 1.55 1.44
C LYS A 53 -12.40 0.72 0.86
N PRO A 54 -13.48 1.33 0.37
CA PRO A 54 -14.49 0.65 -0.42
C PRO A 54 -13.96 0.29 -1.80
N PRO A 55 -14.43 -0.80 -2.42
CA PRO A 55 -14.05 -1.20 -3.79
C PRO A 55 -14.78 -0.36 -4.83
N THR A 56 -14.35 0.89 -5.03
CA THR A 56 -14.97 1.83 -5.98
C THR A 56 -14.34 1.80 -7.35
N GLY A 57 -13.12 1.28 -7.46
CA GLY A 57 -12.43 1.06 -8.72
C GLY A 57 -12.89 -0.22 -9.43
N LEU A 58 -12.49 -0.39 -10.69
CA LEU A 58 -12.75 -1.60 -11.45
C LEU A 58 -11.94 -2.77 -10.87
N SER A 59 -12.65 -3.78 -10.37
CA SER A 59 -12.05 -4.97 -9.79
C SER A 59 -11.35 -5.82 -10.84
N PRO A 60 -10.23 -6.51 -10.51
CA PRO A 60 -9.62 -7.51 -11.38
C PRO A 60 -10.58 -8.64 -11.79
N TYR A 61 -11.60 -8.90 -11.00
CA TYR A 61 -12.62 -9.92 -11.29
C TYR A 61 -13.80 -9.39 -12.14
N ASP A 62 -13.84 -8.09 -12.40
CA ASP A 62 -14.90 -7.42 -13.15
C ASP A 62 -14.42 -6.91 -14.53
N VAL A 63 -13.11 -7.05 -14.84
CA VAL A 63 -12.56 -6.80 -16.18
C VAL A 63 -12.97 -7.92 -17.14
N GLY A 64 -13.05 -7.60 -18.43
CA GLY A 64 -13.24 -8.61 -19.48
C GLY A 64 -11.98 -9.47 -19.63
N TYR A 65 -12.19 -10.73 -20.01
CA TYR A 65 -11.11 -11.65 -20.36
C TYR A 65 -11.31 -12.17 -21.77
N ASP A 66 -10.22 -12.37 -22.50
CA ASP A 66 -10.26 -13.01 -23.81
C ASP A 66 -10.36 -14.55 -23.67
N GLU A 67 -10.45 -15.25 -24.80
CA GLU A 67 -10.53 -16.72 -24.86
C GLU A 67 -9.31 -17.43 -24.26
N PHE A 68 -8.20 -16.71 -24.05
CA PHE A 68 -6.96 -17.23 -23.45
C PHE A 68 -6.86 -16.86 -21.94
N GLY A 69 -7.87 -16.21 -21.37
CA GLY A 69 -7.87 -15.78 -19.98
C GLY A 69 -6.98 -14.55 -19.71
N VAL A 70 -6.65 -13.78 -20.75
CA VAL A 70 -5.91 -12.52 -20.61
C VAL A 70 -6.90 -11.39 -20.44
N ALA A 71 -6.67 -10.53 -19.43
CA ALA A 71 -7.50 -9.35 -19.19
C ALA A 71 -7.49 -8.42 -20.42
N THR A 72 -8.66 -7.89 -20.79
CA THR A 72 -8.83 -6.96 -21.93
C THR A 72 -8.82 -5.49 -21.51
N SER A 73 -8.84 -5.21 -20.20
CA SER A 73 -8.76 -3.87 -19.64
C SER A 73 -7.99 -3.87 -18.32
N LEU A 74 -7.42 -2.72 -17.95
CA LEU A 74 -6.66 -2.56 -16.72
C LEU A 74 -7.61 -2.45 -15.52
N ALA A 75 -7.41 -3.30 -14.51
CA ALA A 75 -8.09 -3.14 -13.22
C ALA A 75 -7.55 -1.91 -12.50
N THR A 76 -8.43 -1.05 -11.98
CA THR A 76 -8.07 0.18 -11.26
C THR A 76 -8.33 0.10 -9.77
N GLY A 77 -9.02 -0.94 -9.29
CA GLY A 77 -9.34 -1.18 -7.90
C GLY A 77 -9.02 -2.61 -7.47
N SER A 78 -9.06 -2.85 -6.16
CA SER A 78 -8.82 -4.18 -5.58
C SER A 78 -10.02 -5.11 -5.66
N GLY A 79 -11.23 -4.55 -5.71
CA GLY A 79 -12.49 -5.29 -5.66
C GLY A 79 -12.91 -5.73 -4.27
N PHE A 80 -12.19 -5.32 -3.20
CA PHE A 80 -12.47 -5.70 -1.82
C PHE A 80 -12.56 -4.48 -0.90
N TRP A 81 -13.44 -4.59 0.09
CA TRP A 81 -13.43 -3.68 1.22
C TRP A 81 -12.21 -3.94 2.08
N ALA A 82 -11.56 -2.87 2.54
CA ALA A 82 -10.48 -2.95 3.51
C ALA A 82 -10.68 -1.93 4.62
N VAL A 83 -10.38 -2.34 5.84
CA VAL A 83 -10.42 -1.49 7.04
C VAL A 83 -9.09 -1.59 7.75
N GLU A 84 -8.48 -0.46 8.06
CA GLU A 84 -7.21 -0.40 8.79
C GLU A 84 -7.37 0.41 10.05
N GLY A 85 -6.82 -0.11 11.13
CA GLY A 85 -6.66 0.58 12.39
C GLY A 85 -5.20 0.57 12.84
N GLY A 86 -4.74 1.67 13.43
CA GLY A 86 -3.35 1.76 13.87
C GLY A 86 -3.09 2.88 14.85
N VAL A 87 -1.87 2.90 15.36
CA VAL A 87 -1.37 3.95 16.24
C VAL A 87 -0.02 4.44 15.76
N THR A 88 0.18 5.74 15.81
CA THR A 88 1.47 6.39 15.56
C THR A 88 1.93 7.06 16.86
N MET A 89 3.18 6.85 17.21
CA MET A 89 3.87 7.51 18.30
C MET A 89 4.85 8.54 17.75
N LEU A 90 4.86 9.72 18.31
CA LEU A 90 5.85 10.76 18.07
C LEU A 90 6.46 11.16 19.43
N TYR A 91 7.76 11.01 19.56
CA TYR A 91 8.49 11.42 20.77
C TYR A 91 9.46 12.55 20.44
N PRO A 92 9.08 13.82 20.73
CA PRO A 92 9.96 14.95 20.56
C PRO A 92 11.11 14.90 21.58
N SER A 93 12.32 14.88 21.07
CA SER A 93 13.56 14.95 21.87
C SER A 93 14.49 15.91 21.13
N ASP A 94 15.12 16.84 21.86
CA ASP A 94 16.05 17.79 21.23
C ASP A 94 17.44 17.13 21.05
N PRO A 95 18.01 17.11 19.83
CA PRO A 95 17.54 17.72 18.56
C PRO A 95 16.72 16.76 17.67
N ALA A 96 16.33 15.60 18.16
CA ALA A 96 15.70 14.54 17.38
C ALA A 96 14.20 14.39 17.69
N VAL A 97 13.44 13.89 16.73
CA VAL A 97 12.09 13.37 16.92
C VAL A 97 12.11 11.89 16.58
N ILE A 98 11.77 11.04 17.55
CA ILE A 98 11.61 9.61 17.32
C ILE A 98 10.15 9.36 16.93
N PHE A 99 9.92 8.56 15.90
CA PHE A 99 8.58 8.17 15.48
C PHE A 99 8.47 6.67 15.29
N GLY A 100 7.29 6.15 15.51
CA GLY A 100 6.98 4.76 15.26
C GLY A 100 5.50 4.59 14.98
N SER A 101 5.14 3.55 14.24
CA SER A 101 3.75 3.20 13.97
C SER A 101 3.54 1.70 14.02
N LEU A 102 2.31 1.31 14.32
CA LEU A 102 1.82 -0.05 14.21
C LEU A 102 0.40 0.00 13.68
N SER A 103 0.09 -0.80 12.67
CA SER A 103 -1.25 -0.88 12.08
C SER A 103 -1.61 -2.31 11.69
N TYR A 104 -2.91 -2.57 11.65
CA TYR A 104 -3.50 -3.80 11.17
C TYR A 104 -4.54 -3.48 10.10
N LEU A 105 -4.38 -4.07 8.93
CA LEU A 105 -5.30 -3.99 7.80
C LEU A 105 -6.09 -5.29 7.71
N HIS A 106 -7.40 -5.21 7.74
CA HIS A 106 -8.32 -6.31 7.53
C HIS A 106 -9.01 -6.16 6.17
N ASN A 107 -8.90 -7.20 5.34
CA ASN A 107 -9.57 -7.28 4.06
C ASN A 107 -10.83 -8.14 4.17
N ILE A 108 -11.97 -7.62 3.72
CA ILE A 108 -13.25 -8.32 3.79
C ILE A 108 -13.36 -9.26 2.59
N SER A 109 -13.56 -10.55 2.84
CA SER A 109 -13.74 -11.58 1.82
C SER A 109 -14.99 -11.32 0.95
N ARG A 110 -14.93 -11.77 -0.31
CA ARG A 110 -16.02 -11.61 -1.27
C ARG A 110 -16.22 -12.90 -2.07
N ASP A 111 -17.48 -13.24 -2.32
CA ASP A 111 -17.86 -14.29 -3.26
C ASP A 111 -17.89 -13.70 -4.67
N ILE A 112 -16.97 -14.14 -5.51
CA ILE A 112 -16.83 -13.67 -6.90
C ILE A 112 -17.80 -14.44 -7.80
N ASN A 113 -17.78 -15.77 -7.76
CA ASN A 113 -18.64 -16.69 -8.50
C ASN A 113 -18.64 -16.43 -10.01
N LYS A 114 -17.46 -16.24 -10.59
CA LYS A 114 -17.27 -15.97 -12.02
C LYS A 114 -16.31 -16.97 -12.65
N ASP A 115 -16.55 -17.29 -13.91
CA ASP A 115 -15.58 -18.01 -14.74
C ASP A 115 -14.53 -16.99 -15.24
N ILE A 116 -13.28 -17.26 -14.94
CA ILE A 116 -12.15 -16.43 -15.35
C ILE A 116 -11.14 -17.34 -16.06
N GLY A 117 -11.07 -17.20 -17.38
CA GLY A 117 -10.15 -17.99 -18.20
C GLY A 117 -10.40 -19.50 -18.12
N GLY A 118 -11.65 -19.92 -18.01
CA GLY A 118 -12.04 -21.34 -17.91
C GLY A 118 -11.93 -21.93 -16.50
N ALA A 119 -11.67 -21.09 -15.47
CA ALA A 119 -11.65 -21.51 -14.09
C ALA A 119 -12.74 -20.79 -13.29
N MET A 120 -13.62 -21.54 -12.63
CA MET A 120 -14.65 -20.97 -11.74
C MET A 120 -13.98 -20.45 -10.46
N VAL A 121 -13.88 -19.13 -10.33
CA VAL A 121 -13.42 -18.46 -9.10
C VAL A 121 -14.61 -18.25 -8.19
N GLY A 122 -14.58 -18.88 -7.04
CA GLY A 122 -15.61 -18.79 -5.99
C GLY A 122 -15.28 -17.68 -4.99
N ARG A 123 -15.15 -18.06 -3.71
CA ARG A 123 -14.83 -17.14 -2.63
C ARG A 123 -13.34 -16.75 -2.65
N VAL A 124 -13.08 -15.46 -2.48
CA VAL A 124 -11.73 -14.91 -2.31
C VAL A 124 -11.63 -14.25 -0.94
N GLU A 125 -10.63 -14.66 -0.19
CA GLU A 125 -10.27 -14.11 1.13
C GLU A 125 -8.88 -13.47 1.01
N PRO A 126 -8.76 -12.17 0.70
CA PRO A 126 -7.47 -11.51 0.63
C PRO A 126 -6.77 -11.53 1.99
N GLY A 127 -5.46 -11.71 1.98
CA GLY A 127 -4.69 -11.72 3.21
C GLY A 127 -4.76 -10.37 3.92
N ASP A 128 -4.88 -10.41 5.25
CA ASP A 128 -4.73 -9.26 6.12
C ASP A 128 -3.27 -8.81 6.17
N ALA A 129 -2.97 -7.65 6.75
CA ALA A 129 -1.61 -7.22 6.92
C ALA A 129 -1.37 -6.58 8.29
N ILE A 130 -0.19 -6.85 8.85
CA ILE A 130 0.35 -6.14 10.02
C ILE A 130 1.53 -5.33 9.53
N SER A 131 1.51 -4.02 9.81
CA SER A 131 2.58 -3.10 9.40
C SER A 131 3.11 -2.34 10.60
N GLY A 132 4.43 -2.19 10.65
CA GLY A 132 5.10 -1.40 11.67
C GLY A 132 6.21 -0.55 11.08
N SER A 133 6.47 0.59 11.70
CA SER A 133 7.62 1.43 11.34
C SER A 133 8.28 2.03 12.58
N LEU A 134 9.57 2.30 12.48
CA LEU A 134 10.34 3.01 13.49
C LEU A 134 11.37 3.89 12.80
N GLY A 135 11.58 5.08 13.31
CA GLY A 135 12.57 5.99 12.76
C GLY A 135 12.80 7.21 13.63
N PHE A 136 13.68 8.08 13.14
CA PHE A 136 13.98 9.35 13.78
C PHE A 136 14.16 10.44 12.74
N GLY A 137 13.84 11.67 13.13
CA GLY A 137 14.07 12.88 12.36
C GLY A 137 15.02 13.81 13.13
N LEU A 138 15.92 14.46 12.42
CA LEU A 138 16.88 15.42 12.95
C LEU A 138 16.67 16.78 12.29
N ALA A 139 16.47 17.82 13.08
CA ALA A 139 16.51 19.19 12.61
C ALA A 139 17.96 19.66 12.53
N LEU A 140 18.50 19.75 11.31
CA LEU A 140 19.88 20.23 11.08
C LEU A 140 19.97 21.75 11.21
N ASN A 141 18.90 22.45 10.89
CA ASN A 141 18.72 23.87 11.10
C ASN A 141 17.20 24.21 11.09
N PRO A 142 16.79 25.48 11.40
CA PRO A 142 15.37 25.84 11.46
C PRO A 142 14.57 25.65 10.16
N ARG A 143 15.24 25.44 9.03
CA ARG A 143 14.61 25.26 7.72
C ARG A 143 14.79 23.87 7.14
N PHE A 144 15.77 23.09 7.62
CA PHE A 144 16.10 21.81 6.99
C PHE A 144 16.16 20.69 8.03
N SER A 145 15.44 19.62 7.75
CA SER A 145 15.48 18.38 8.55
C SER A 145 15.63 17.16 7.66
N VAL A 146 16.21 16.12 8.23
CA VAL A 146 16.36 14.80 7.62
C VAL A 146 15.71 13.75 8.50
N SER A 147 15.29 12.66 7.91
CA SER A 147 14.70 11.52 8.65
C SER A 147 15.22 10.21 8.10
N PHE A 148 15.35 9.24 8.99
CA PHE A 148 15.73 7.86 8.68
C PHE A 148 14.85 6.92 9.46
N GLY A 149 14.54 5.77 8.85
CA GLY A 149 13.72 4.78 9.51
C GLY A 149 13.68 3.45 8.76
N TYR A 150 12.90 2.56 9.31
CA TYR A 150 12.60 1.25 8.73
C TYR A 150 11.10 1.00 8.85
N SER A 151 10.52 0.44 7.81
CA SER A 151 9.15 -0.07 7.83
C SER A 151 9.13 -1.54 7.42
N HIS A 152 8.21 -2.28 8.00
CA HIS A 152 7.99 -3.68 7.68
C HIS A 152 6.50 -3.98 7.67
N SER A 153 6.05 -4.68 6.63
CA SER A 153 4.68 -5.17 6.52
C SER A 153 4.71 -6.67 6.29
N PHE A 154 4.01 -7.41 7.13
CA PHE A 154 3.74 -8.82 6.96
C PHE A 154 2.33 -8.97 6.42
N ILE A 155 2.20 -9.52 5.21
CA ILE A 155 0.93 -9.76 4.53
C ILE A 155 0.63 -11.25 4.60
N PHE A 156 -0.50 -11.59 5.19
CA PHE A 156 -0.96 -12.97 5.31
C PHE A 156 -1.36 -13.54 3.94
N PRO A 157 -1.35 -14.87 3.80
CA PRO A 157 -1.74 -15.52 2.56
C PRO A 157 -3.18 -15.20 2.14
N THR A 158 -3.37 -14.96 0.87
CA THR A 158 -4.71 -14.89 0.24
C THR A 158 -5.20 -16.30 -0.06
N LYS A 159 -6.46 -16.58 0.25
CA LYS A 159 -7.13 -17.83 -0.11
C LYS A 159 -8.11 -17.57 -1.24
N THR A 160 -8.05 -18.40 -2.27
CA THR A 160 -8.93 -18.32 -3.44
C THR A 160 -9.55 -19.68 -3.70
N GLN A 161 -10.85 -19.76 -3.74
CA GLN A 161 -11.58 -20.95 -4.14
C GLN A 161 -11.61 -21.03 -5.67
N ILE A 162 -11.05 -22.10 -6.23
CA ILE A 162 -11.09 -22.39 -7.67
C ILE A 162 -11.80 -23.73 -7.86
N GLY A 163 -13.01 -23.68 -8.37
CA GLY A 163 -13.88 -24.85 -8.39
C GLY A 163 -14.14 -25.41 -6.99
N ASN A 164 -13.74 -26.64 -6.75
CA ASN A 164 -13.88 -27.32 -5.44
C ASN A 164 -12.61 -27.27 -4.59
N THR A 165 -11.58 -26.59 -5.02
CA THR A 165 -10.27 -26.54 -4.33
C THR A 165 -9.98 -25.14 -3.82
N ILE A 166 -9.44 -25.05 -2.61
CA ILE A 166 -8.92 -23.77 -2.06
C ILE A 166 -7.44 -23.69 -2.36
N GLN A 167 -7.04 -22.68 -3.11
CA GLN A 167 -5.64 -22.34 -3.31
C GLN A 167 -5.25 -21.22 -2.36
N GLN A 168 -4.01 -21.28 -1.87
CA GLN A 168 -3.46 -20.30 -0.95
C GLN A 168 -2.14 -19.75 -1.52
N SER A 169 -1.99 -18.43 -1.52
CA SER A 169 -0.73 -17.78 -1.88
C SER A 169 0.30 -17.92 -0.75
N ASN A 170 1.54 -17.55 -1.04
CA ASN A 170 2.53 -17.35 0.02
C ASN A 170 2.23 -16.07 0.80
N SER A 171 2.72 -15.98 2.04
CA SER A 171 2.82 -14.72 2.75
C SER A 171 3.88 -13.83 2.12
N LEU A 172 3.70 -12.50 2.18
CA LEU A 172 4.68 -11.55 1.69
C LEU A 172 5.26 -10.75 2.85
N GLN A 173 6.53 -10.42 2.73
CA GLN A 173 7.25 -9.58 3.68
C GLN A 173 7.85 -8.40 2.95
N VAL A 174 7.29 -7.23 3.19
CA VAL A 174 7.69 -5.98 2.55
C VAL A 174 8.44 -5.14 3.56
N GLY A 175 9.77 -5.17 3.50
CA GLY A 175 10.66 -4.38 4.35
C GLY A 175 11.32 -3.28 3.55
N SER A 176 11.35 -2.05 4.07
CA SER A 176 11.94 -0.89 3.40
C SER A 176 12.70 0.01 4.35
N LEU A 177 13.84 0.50 3.91
CA LEU A 177 14.55 1.61 4.54
C LEU A 177 13.89 2.92 4.11
N LEU A 178 13.62 3.77 5.09
CA LEU A 178 13.02 5.08 4.92
C LEU A 178 14.08 6.15 5.02
N MET A 179 14.16 7.05 4.04
CA MET A 179 15.01 8.23 4.07
C MET A 179 14.18 9.43 3.61
N GLY A 180 14.20 10.49 4.39
CA GLY A 180 13.46 11.71 4.05
C GLY A 180 14.25 12.97 4.32
N TRP A 181 13.86 14.03 3.65
CA TRP A 181 14.26 15.38 4.00
C TRP A 181 13.10 16.34 3.83
N SER A 182 13.09 17.39 4.62
CA SER A 182 12.16 18.49 4.46
C SER A 182 12.88 19.83 4.49
N TYR A 183 12.43 20.73 3.64
CA TYR A 183 12.95 22.09 3.53
C TYR A 183 11.82 23.09 3.59
N ARG A 184 11.86 23.99 4.58
CA ARG A 184 10.90 25.08 4.71
C ARG A 184 11.26 26.18 3.71
N LEU A 185 10.49 26.24 2.62
CA LEU A 185 10.64 27.25 1.58
C LEU A 185 10.19 28.64 2.06
N THR A 186 9.05 28.67 2.73
CA THR A 186 8.45 29.85 3.36
C THR A 186 7.86 29.46 4.71
N ASP A 187 7.35 30.45 5.48
CA ASP A 187 6.68 30.16 6.76
C ASP A 187 5.39 29.33 6.58
N ARG A 188 4.86 29.30 5.37
CA ARG A 188 3.61 28.58 5.01
C ARG A 188 3.81 27.34 4.13
N MET A 189 4.99 27.17 3.56
CA MET A 189 5.25 26.10 2.58
C MET A 189 6.50 25.33 2.93
N THR A 190 6.38 24.02 3.00
CA THR A 190 7.50 23.10 3.23
C THR A 190 7.56 22.10 2.07
N LEU A 191 8.73 21.93 1.48
CA LEU A 191 8.98 20.87 0.51
C LEU A 191 9.50 19.65 1.26
N THR A 192 8.85 18.50 1.05
CA THR A 192 9.27 17.22 1.62
C THR A 192 9.55 16.22 0.51
N ASN A 193 10.57 15.42 0.69
CA ASN A 193 10.89 14.31 -0.19
C ASN A 193 11.17 13.07 0.66
N ASN A 194 10.48 11.97 0.37
CA ASN A 194 10.62 10.71 1.06
C ASN A 194 10.98 9.63 0.06
N PHE A 195 12.03 8.88 0.38
CA PHE A 195 12.46 7.70 -0.35
C PHE A 195 12.22 6.47 0.51
N GLU A 196 11.77 5.41 -0.13
CA GLU A 196 11.66 4.07 0.43
C GLU A 196 12.50 3.15 -0.44
N PHE A 197 13.47 2.46 0.15
CA PHE A 197 14.31 1.49 -0.53
C PHE A 197 13.97 0.10 -0.02
N GLY A 198 13.49 -0.77 -0.89
CA GLY A 198 13.17 -2.15 -0.55
C GLY A 198 14.41 -2.93 -0.13
N VAL A 199 14.29 -3.70 0.96
CA VAL A 199 15.37 -4.55 1.48
C VAL A 199 14.98 -6.01 1.59
N THR A 200 13.74 -6.34 1.23
CA THR A 200 13.24 -7.72 1.14
C THR A 200 12.87 -8.02 -0.31
N SER A 201 12.80 -9.31 -0.67
CA SER A 201 12.47 -9.76 -2.03
C SER A 201 11.09 -9.32 -2.52
N ASP A 202 10.17 -9.11 -1.59
CA ASP A 202 8.78 -8.76 -1.90
C ASP A 202 8.56 -7.23 -1.92
N ALA A 203 9.57 -6.46 -1.54
CA ALA A 203 9.49 -4.99 -1.54
C ALA A 203 9.82 -4.42 -2.92
N PRO A 204 9.15 -3.31 -3.32
CA PRO A 204 9.58 -2.53 -4.49
C PRO A 204 11.02 -2.03 -4.32
N ASP A 205 11.81 -2.02 -5.38
CA ASP A 205 13.19 -1.56 -5.33
C ASP A 205 13.32 -0.15 -4.75
N MET A 206 12.48 0.78 -5.25
CA MET A 206 12.47 2.16 -4.78
C MET A 206 11.10 2.82 -4.98
N ARG A 207 10.68 3.59 -4.00
CA ARG A 207 9.54 4.50 -4.08
C ARG A 207 9.96 5.90 -3.66
N MET A 208 9.51 6.91 -4.40
CA MET A 208 9.76 8.32 -4.08
C MET A 208 8.45 9.09 -3.99
N VAL A 209 8.30 9.89 -2.96
CA VAL A 209 7.15 10.77 -2.76
C VAL A 209 7.64 12.18 -2.51
N ILE A 210 7.21 13.13 -3.35
CA ILE A 210 7.46 14.56 -3.18
C ILE A 210 6.14 15.21 -2.79
N ALA A 211 6.14 16.02 -1.74
CA ALA A 211 4.98 16.78 -1.30
C ALA A 211 5.38 18.21 -0.92
N ALA A 212 4.45 19.13 -1.13
CA ALA A 212 4.60 20.55 -0.80
C ALA A 212 3.40 21.01 0.05
N PRO A 213 3.30 20.58 1.33
CA PRO A 213 2.23 21.02 2.21
C PRO A 213 2.28 22.54 2.42
N MET A 214 1.10 23.17 2.35
CA MET A 214 0.91 24.59 2.59
C MET A 214 -0.11 24.80 3.71
N SER A 215 0.19 25.73 4.61
CA SER A 215 -0.77 26.24 5.62
C SER A 215 -1.35 27.58 5.16
N PHE A 216 -2.65 27.74 5.30
CA PHE A 216 -3.39 28.95 4.93
C PHE A 216 -3.65 29.80 6.17
#